data_c53db16048ee7e231dba75e3969724bb
#
_entry.id   c53db16048ee7e231dba75e3969724bb
#
_cell.length_a   1.000
_cell.length_b   1.000
_cell.length_c   1.000
_cell.angle_alpha   90.00
_cell.angle_beta   90.00
_cell.angle_gamma   90.00
#
_symmetry.space_group_name_H-M   'P 1'
#
loop_
_entity.id
_entity.type
_entity.pdbx_description
1 polymer ?
#
loop_
_entity_poly.entity_id
_entity_poly.type
_entity_poly.pdbx_seq_one_letter_code
_entity_poly.pdbx_strand_id
1 'polypeptide(L)' 'MVVDVMLKPEILDPQGKAIAHELPRIGLNSFTDVRQGKRFELTVEGEATEEHLAQARQAAEELLSNPVIEDVVNVSVLED' A
#
# COMPACT_ATOMS: atom_id res chain seq x y z
N MET A 1 -1.46 -3.53 13.35
CA MET A 1 -0.29 -3.31 12.47
C MET A 1 -0.78 -3.06 11.06
N VAL A 2 -0.03 -2.31 10.29
CA VAL A 2 -0.39 -2.04 8.90
C VAL A 2 0.70 -2.48 7.95
N VAL A 3 0.27 -2.96 6.78
CA VAL A 3 1.15 -3.27 5.65
C VAL A 3 0.62 -2.50 4.45
N ASP A 4 1.46 -1.67 3.87
CA ASP A 4 1.14 -0.90 2.67
C ASP A 4 1.88 -1.46 1.47
N VAL A 5 1.13 -1.69 0.39
CA VAL A 5 1.64 -2.30 -0.84
C VAL A 5 1.30 -1.39 -2.03
N MET A 6 2.28 -1.14 -2.88
CA MET A 6 2.10 -0.34 -4.09
C MET A 6 2.58 -1.14 -5.31
N LEU A 7 1.98 -0.88 -6.46
CA LEU A 7 2.53 -1.37 -7.72
C LEU A 7 3.92 -0.78 -7.94
N LYS A 8 4.83 -1.57 -8.49
CA LYS A 8 6.15 -1.08 -8.88
C LYS A 8 6.02 0.10 -9.84
N PRO A 9 6.94 1.08 -9.79
CA PRO A 9 6.82 2.29 -10.63
C PRO A 9 6.70 2.00 -12.12
N GLU A 10 7.33 0.95 -12.61
CA GLU A 10 7.31 0.57 -14.03
C GLU A 10 6.02 -0.17 -14.44
N ILE A 11 5.19 -0.57 -13.49
CA ILE A 11 3.95 -1.28 -13.78
C ILE A 11 2.82 -0.25 -13.98
N LEU A 12 2.03 -0.46 -15.04
CA LEU A 12 0.87 0.36 -15.32
C LEU A 12 -0.16 0.23 -14.21
N ASP A 13 -0.68 1.37 -13.77
CA ASP A 13 -1.72 1.48 -12.76
C ASP A 13 -2.98 2.06 -13.41
N PRO A 14 -3.87 1.22 -13.97
CA PRO A 14 -5.05 1.72 -14.69
C PRO A 14 -5.99 2.52 -13.80
N GLN A 15 -6.14 2.14 -12.52
CA GLN A 15 -7.03 2.84 -11.60
C GLN A 15 -6.47 4.20 -11.22
N GLY A 16 -5.17 4.28 -10.94
CA GLY A 16 -4.51 5.55 -10.68
C GLY A 16 -4.60 6.50 -11.86
N LYS A 17 -4.40 5.98 -13.08
CA LYS A 17 -4.52 6.79 -14.28
C LYS A 17 -5.95 7.28 -14.51
N ALA A 18 -6.95 6.45 -14.26
CA ALA A 18 -8.35 6.85 -14.37
C ALA A 18 -8.68 7.98 -13.39
N ILE A 19 -8.21 7.87 -12.16
CA ILE A 19 -8.41 8.92 -11.15
C ILE A 19 -7.72 10.21 -11.59
N ALA A 20 -6.47 10.13 -12.05
CA ALA A 20 -5.73 11.31 -12.51
C ALA A 20 -6.45 12.01 -13.65
N HIS A 21 -7.06 11.25 -14.55
CA HIS A 21 -7.82 11.80 -15.68
C HIS A 21 -9.10 12.52 -15.22
N GLU A 22 -9.72 12.07 -14.14
CA GLU A 22 -10.97 12.64 -13.63
C GLU A 22 -10.79 13.86 -12.73
N LEU A 23 -9.64 14.01 -12.08
CA LEU A 23 -9.41 15.11 -11.14
C LEU A 23 -9.63 16.49 -11.75
N PRO A 24 -9.14 16.81 -12.96
CA PRO A 24 -9.42 18.10 -13.57
C PRO A 24 -10.91 18.37 -13.82
N ARG A 25 -11.70 17.31 -14.04
CA ARG A 25 -13.14 17.46 -14.31
C ARG A 25 -13.91 17.96 -13.09
N ILE A 26 -13.37 17.75 -11.89
CA ILE A 26 -13.98 18.30 -10.66
C ILE A 26 -13.22 19.53 -10.15
N GLY A 27 -12.39 20.13 -10.99
CA GLY A 27 -11.71 21.38 -10.69
C GLY A 27 -10.39 21.23 -9.94
N LEU A 28 -9.85 20.04 -9.83
CA LEU A 28 -8.62 19.79 -9.10
C LEU A 28 -7.48 19.56 -10.10
N ASN A 29 -6.73 20.65 -10.39
CA ASN A 29 -5.76 20.68 -11.48
C ASN A 29 -4.29 20.62 -11.03
N SER A 30 -4.06 20.42 -9.74
CA SER A 30 -2.70 20.50 -9.16
C SER A 30 -1.94 19.18 -9.20
N PHE A 31 -2.60 18.08 -9.55
CA PHE A 31 -1.99 16.76 -9.47
C PHE A 31 -1.59 16.26 -10.85
N THR A 32 -0.34 15.85 -10.99
CA THR A 32 0.21 15.38 -12.26
C THR A 32 0.13 13.86 -12.43
N ASP A 33 -0.02 13.14 -11.33
CA ASP A 33 -0.11 11.67 -11.36
C ASP A 33 -0.85 11.17 -10.12
N VAL A 34 -1.42 9.98 -10.23
CA VAL A 34 -2.04 9.27 -9.12
C VAL A 34 -1.60 7.81 -9.18
N ARG A 35 -1.13 7.31 -8.04
CA ARG A 35 -0.78 5.90 -7.90
C ARG A 35 -1.67 5.31 -6.82
N GLN A 36 -2.27 4.16 -7.09
CA GLN A 36 -3.14 3.48 -6.15
C GLN A 36 -2.42 2.26 -5.59
N GLY A 37 -2.55 2.05 -4.29
CA GLY A 37 -2.04 0.88 -3.62
C GLY A 37 -3.10 0.28 -2.72
N LYS A 38 -2.67 -0.60 -1.84
CA LYS A 38 -3.56 -1.24 -0.89
C LYS A 38 -2.92 -1.29 0.49
N ARG A 39 -3.75 -1.28 1.51
CA ARG A 39 -3.32 -1.36 2.91
C ARG A 39 -4.03 -2.53 3.57
N PHE A 40 -3.27 -3.30 4.33
CA PHE A 40 -3.80 -4.37 5.17
C PHE A 40 -3.62 -3.99 6.62
N GLU A 41 -4.63 -4.23 7.43
CA GLU A 41 -4.56 -4.06 8.88
C GLU A 41 -4.51 -5.44 9.51
N LEU A 42 -3.47 -5.69 10.28
CA LEU A 42 -3.25 -6.96 10.97
C LEU A 42 -3.45 -6.74 12.46
N THR A 43 -4.36 -7.49 13.06
CA THR A 43 -4.68 -7.35 14.48
C THR A 43 -3.88 -8.35 15.28
N VAL A 44 -3.24 -7.88 16.35
CA VAL A 44 -2.54 -8.73 17.32
C VAL A 44 -3.22 -8.61 18.68
N GLU A 45 -3.11 -9.63 19.49
CA GLU A 45 -3.56 -9.55 20.88
C GLU A 45 -2.46 -8.94 21.74
N GLY A 46 -2.81 -7.95 22.56
CA GLY A 46 -1.86 -7.24 23.38
C GLY A 46 -1.03 -6.24 22.59
N GLU A 47 0.16 -5.95 23.07
CA GLU A 47 1.07 -5.02 22.42
C GLU A 47 1.77 -5.65 21.23
N ALA A 48 1.96 -4.87 20.17
CA ALA A 48 2.73 -5.29 19.02
C ALA A 48 4.22 -5.35 19.39
N THR A 49 4.88 -6.46 19.04
CA THR A 49 6.28 -6.70 19.35
C THR A 49 7.11 -6.74 18.07
N GLU A 50 8.44 -6.79 18.24
CA GLU A 50 9.36 -7.00 17.09
C GLU A 50 9.08 -8.31 16.38
N GLU A 51 8.67 -9.35 17.10
CA GLU A 51 8.29 -10.62 16.49
C GLU A 51 7.05 -10.46 15.62
N HIS A 52 6.05 -9.69 16.07
CA HIS A 52 4.88 -9.39 15.27
C HIS A 52 5.27 -8.63 13.99
N LEU A 53 6.20 -7.68 14.08
CA LEU A 53 6.69 -6.95 12.91
C LEU A 53 7.37 -7.89 11.92
N ALA A 54 8.20 -8.81 12.40
CA ALA A 54 8.87 -9.79 11.55
C ALA A 54 7.86 -10.69 10.83
N GLN A 55 6.83 -11.14 11.55
CA GLN A 55 5.77 -11.95 10.97
C GLN A 55 4.94 -11.17 9.95
N ALA A 56 4.68 -9.89 10.22
CA ALA A 56 3.95 -9.04 9.29
C ALA A 56 4.74 -8.84 7.99
N ARG A 57 6.06 -8.65 8.08
CA ARG A 57 6.91 -8.55 6.89
C ARG A 57 6.90 -9.83 6.08
N GLN A 58 6.99 -10.98 6.74
CA GLN A 58 6.92 -12.27 6.07
C GLN A 58 5.57 -12.45 5.37
N ALA A 59 4.47 -12.15 6.06
CA ALA A 59 3.13 -12.22 5.48
C ALA A 59 2.99 -11.28 4.29
N ALA A 60 3.54 -10.08 4.39
CA ALA A 60 3.49 -9.08 3.32
C ALA A 60 4.15 -9.60 2.04
N GLU A 61 5.31 -10.22 2.17
CA GLU A 61 6.07 -10.72 1.03
C GLU A 61 5.50 -12.02 0.45
N GLU A 62 5.01 -12.91 1.31
CA GLU A 62 4.59 -14.26 0.89
C GLU A 62 3.11 -14.34 0.52
N LEU A 63 2.27 -13.46 1.04
CA LEU A 63 0.82 -13.58 0.91
C LEU A 63 0.12 -12.31 0.47
N LEU A 64 0.52 -11.14 1.01
CA LEU A 64 -0.23 -9.90 0.84
C LEU A 64 0.18 -9.11 -0.39
N SER A 65 1.30 -9.43 -0.99
CA SER A 65 1.77 -8.77 -2.21
C SER A 65 2.16 -9.79 -3.26
N ASN A 66 2.15 -9.33 -4.51
CA ASN A 66 2.72 -10.07 -5.63
C ASN A 66 4.08 -9.46 -5.95
N PRO A 67 5.20 -10.08 -5.53
CA PRO A 67 6.52 -9.48 -5.67
C PRO A 67 6.97 -9.25 -7.13
N VAL A 68 6.29 -9.86 -8.08
CA VAL A 68 6.58 -9.63 -9.50
C VAL A 68 6.18 -8.22 -9.92
N ILE A 69 5.06 -7.72 -9.40
CA ILE A 69 4.49 -6.43 -9.84
C ILE A 69 4.31 -5.42 -8.70
N GLU A 70 4.51 -5.83 -7.45
CA GLU A 70 4.23 -4.98 -6.28
C GLU A 70 5.44 -4.90 -5.37
N ASP A 71 5.53 -3.77 -4.66
CA ASP A 71 6.50 -3.54 -3.59
C ASP A 71 5.76 -3.36 -2.27
N VAL A 72 6.28 -3.97 -1.21
CA VAL A 72 5.87 -3.67 0.16
C VAL A 72 6.60 -2.38 0.55
N VAL A 73 5.85 -1.30 0.74
CA VAL A 73 6.44 0.02 0.97
C VAL A 73 6.41 0.45 2.43
N ASN A 74 5.62 -0.20 3.26
CA ASN A 74 5.56 0.09 4.69
C ASN A 74 5.06 -1.11 5.46
N VAL A 75 5.71 -1.41 6.58
CA VAL A 75 5.22 -2.33 7.60
C VAL A 75 5.45 -1.63 8.94
N SER A 76 4.38 -1.34 9.67
CA SER A 76 4.50 -0.56 10.90
C SER A 76 3.38 -0.88 11.88
N VAL A 77 3.55 -0.41 13.10
CA VAL A 77 2.52 -0.45 14.13
C VAL A 77 1.61 0.76 13.92
N LEU A 78 0.30 0.51 13.83
CA LEU A 78 -0.68 1.59 13.79
C LEU A 78 -0.89 2.10 15.21
N GLU A 79 -0.57 3.36 15.44
CA GLU A 79 -0.81 4.01 16.72
C GLU A 79 -2.08 4.85 16.65
N ASP A 80 -2.90 4.73 17.69
CA ASP A 80 -4.12 5.52 17.83
C ASP A 80 -3.83 6.92 18.36
#